data_0f1ce24e83bc04e0e16897a043191d4c
#
_entry.id   0f1ce24e83bc04e0e16897a043191d4c
#
_cell.length_a   1.000
_cell.length_b   1.000
_cell.length_c   1.000
_cell.angle_alpha   90.00
_cell.angle_beta   90.00
_cell.angle_gamma   90.00
#
_symmetry.space_group_name_H-M   'P 1'
#
loop_
_entity.id
_entity.type
_entity.pdbx_description
1 polymer ?
#
loop_
_entity_poly.entity_id
_entity_poly.type
_entity_poly.pdbx_seq_one_letter_code
_entity_poly.pdbx_strand_id
1 'polypeptide(L)'
;LLLKYMDLVTMTVGIPTKDGQVGLTLLRLHQETTISFTRFKRAIADLRAAGLLSISQPRMTNSAGQVRGLVGIKAISARLFEALKIDFWLRRERERASKRQRAKANKSGVTQRSFYQRQQAPRPAVRQPSVPQNSWAQLKAAAAARQPLS
;
A
#
# COMPACT_ATOMS: atom_id res chain seq x y z
N LEU A 1 -11.69 1.66 14.76
CA LEU A 1 -11.54 1.30 13.36
C LEU A 1 -10.07 1.02 12.98
N LEU A 2 -9.13 1.95 13.16
CA LEU A 2 -7.72 1.75 12.80
C LEU A 2 -7.13 0.49 13.44
N LEU A 3 -7.44 0.24 14.72
CA LEU A 3 -6.98 -0.96 15.44
C LEU A 3 -7.53 -2.27 14.87
N LYS A 4 -8.72 -2.25 14.24
CA LYS A 4 -9.32 -3.42 13.57
C LYS A 4 -8.43 -3.95 12.43
N TYR A 5 -7.77 -3.05 11.71
CA TYR A 5 -6.93 -3.37 10.55
C TYR A 5 -5.43 -3.26 10.86
N MET A 6 -5.08 -3.16 12.13
CA MET A 6 -3.68 -3.05 12.52
C MET A 6 -3.01 -4.42 12.57
N ASP A 7 -1.88 -4.56 11.90
CA ASP A 7 -0.98 -5.69 12.13
C ASP A 7 -0.17 -5.44 13.41
N LEU A 8 -0.26 -6.34 14.36
CA LEU A 8 0.40 -6.24 15.66
C LEU A 8 1.93 -6.26 15.58
N VAL A 9 2.51 -6.88 14.56
CA VAL A 9 3.96 -6.96 14.43
C VAL A 9 4.55 -5.66 13.91
N THR A 10 3.98 -5.16 12.82
CA THR A 10 4.46 -3.94 12.12
C THR A 10 3.82 -2.66 12.64
N MET A 11 2.72 -2.75 13.41
CA MET A 11 1.89 -1.62 13.86
C MET A 11 1.29 -0.82 12.70
N THR A 12 1.25 -1.38 11.49
CA THR A 12 0.70 -0.72 10.30
C THR A 12 -0.74 -1.14 10.05
N VAL A 13 -1.51 -0.20 9.47
CA VAL A 13 -2.93 -0.40 9.15
C VAL A 13 -3.07 -0.87 7.70
N GLY A 14 -3.63 -2.05 7.51
CA GLY A 14 -3.84 -2.64 6.19
C GLY A 14 -4.56 -3.97 6.26
N ILE A 15 -4.86 -4.52 5.09
CA ILE A 15 -5.48 -5.85 4.95
C ILE A 15 -4.38 -6.88 4.69
N PRO A 16 -4.32 -7.95 5.47
CA PRO A 16 -3.38 -9.03 5.21
C PRO A 16 -3.75 -9.75 3.89
N THR A 17 -2.76 -9.98 3.04
CA THR A 17 -2.89 -10.74 1.81
C THR A 17 -1.84 -11.85 1.78
N LYS A 18 -1.93 -12.75 0.80
CA LYS A 18 -0.93 -13.81 0.60
C LYS A 18 0.48 -13.24 0.37
N ASP A 19 0.54 -12.06 -0.24
CA ASP A 19 1.79 -11.39 -0.61
C ASP A 19 2.28 -10.37 0.42
N GLY A 20 1.62 -10.23 1.55
CA GLY A 20 1.92 -9.27 2.60
C GLY A 20 0.70 -8.43 2.99
N GLN A 21 0.94 -7.21 3.46
CA GLN A 21 -0.12 -6.31 3.88
C GLN A 21 -0.37 -5.22 2.84
N VAL A 22 -1.63 -5.04 2.43
CA VAL A 22 -2.06 -3.97 1.54
C VAL A 22 -2.57 -2.79 2.36
N GLY A 23 -1.98 -1.60 2.14
CA GLY A 23 -2.43 -0.38 2.80
C GLY A 23 -3.85 0.02 2.40
N LEU A 24 -4.60 0.56 3.34
CA LEU A 24 -5.96 1.07 3.11
C LEU A 24 -5.93 2.58 2.85
N THR A 25 -6.73 3.06 1.90
CA THR A 25 -6.95 4.49 1.71
C THR A 25 -7.79 5.06 2.87
N LEU A 26 -7.71 6.37 3.10
CA LEU A 26 -8.57 7.02 4.09
C LEU A 26 -10.06 6.93 3.71
N LEU A 27 -10.36 7.00 2.42
CA LEU A 27 -11.72 6.85 1.92
C LEU A 27 -12.28 5.46 2.25
N ARG A 28 -11.50 4.40 2.01
CA ARG A 28 -11.92 3.03 2.32
C ARG A 28 -12.13 2.83 3.83
N LEU A 29 -11.24 3.39 4.66
CA LEU A 29 -11.43 3.36 6.10
C LEU A 29 -12.69 4.13 6.54
N HIS A 30 -12.93 5.30 5.94
CA HIS A 30 -14.13 6.09 6.25
C HIS A 30 -15.42 5.33 5.93
N GLN A 31 -15.49 4.57 4.82
CA GLN A 31 -16.69 3.81 4.42
C GLN A 31 -17.19 2.84 5.49
N GLU A 32 -16.32 2.44 6.42
CA GLU A 32 -16.68 1.58 7.55
C GLU A 32 -17.04 2.36 8.81
N THR A 33 -17.18 3.67 8.72
CA THR A 33 -17.57 4.53 9.83
C THR A 33 -18.94 5.15 9.58
N THR A 34 -19.64 5.48 10.65
CA THR A 34 -20.92 6.21 10.59
C THR A 34 -20.76 7.71 10.70
N ILE A 35 -19.53 8.22 10.87
CA ILE A 35 -19.24 9.65 10.99
C ILE A 35 -19.04 10.31 9.63
N SER A 36 -19.29 11.61 9.51
CA SER A 36 -19.03 12.33 8.27
C SER A 36 -17.55 12.36 7.90
N PHE A 37 -17.25 12.39 6.60
CA PHE A 37 -15.87 12.37 6.11
C PHE A 37 -15.02 13.54 6.63
N THR A 38 -15.63 14.70 6.81
CA THR A 38 -14.95 15.88 7.38
C THR A 38 -14.52 15.62 8.83
N ARG A 39 -15.40 15.07 9.67
CA ARG A 39 -15.07 14.69 11.05
C ARG A 39 -14.01 13.59 11.08
N PHE A 40 -14.13 12.60 10.20
CA PHE A 40 -13.13 11.53 10.08
C PHE A 40 -11.73 12.09 9.75
N LYS A 41 -11.62 12.99 8.74
CA LYS A 41 -10.36 13.64 8.39
C LYS A 41 -9.77 14.45 9.54
N ARG A 42 -10.62 15.19 10.27
CA ARG A 42 -10.18 15.96 11.45
C ARG A 42 -9.64 15.03 12.54
N ALA A 43 -10.34 13.96 12.87
CA ALA A 43 -9.87 12.98 13.85
C ALA A 43 -8.52 12.34 13.46
N ILE A 44 -8.31 12.05 12.17
CA ILE A 44 -7.01 11.57 11.66
C ILE A 44 -5.92 12.64 11.82
N ALA A 45 -6.24 13.91 11.56
CA ALA A 45 -5.29 15.01 11.75
C ALA A 45 -4.92 15.19 13.22
N ASP A 46 -5.90 15.11 14.13
CA ASP A 46 -5.69 15.22 15.57
C ASP A 46 -4.80 14.06 16.10
N LEU A 47 -5.06 12.83 15.65
CA LEU A 47 -4.21 11.68 16.01
C LEU A 47 -2.76 11.84 15.50
N ARG A 48 -2.58 12.44 14.33
CA ARG A 48 -1.25 12.75 13.80
C ARG A 48 -0.56 13.84 14.61
N ALA A 49 -1.26 14.93 14.93
CA ALA A 49 -0.74 16.03 15.73
C ALA A 49 -0.31 15.56 17.12
N ALA A 50 -1.09 14.64 17.72
CA ALA A 50 -0.76 14.00 19.00
C ALA A 50 0.40 12.97 18.92
N GLY A 51 0.94 12.67 17.71
CA GLY A 51 1.98 11.68 17.52
C GLY A 51 1.52 10.22 17.75
N LEU A 52 0.19 9.99 17.74
CA LEU A 52 -0.41 8.65 17.95
C LEU A 52 -0.56 7.88 16.63
N LEU A 53 -0.55 8.59 15.51
CA LEU A 53 -0.64 8.03 14.16
C LEU A 53 0.40 8.70 13.26
N SER A 54 1.15 7.92 12.52
CA SER A 54 2.00 8.43 11.43
C SER A 54 1.43 7.99 10.08
N ILE A 55 1.53 8.87 9.08
CA ILE A 55 1.14 8.57 7.70
C ILE A 55 2.31 8.96 6.81
N SER A 56 2.88 7.97 6.15
CA SER A 56 3.93 8.16 5.16
C SER A 56 3.41 7.74 3.79
N GLN A 57 3.65 8.54 2.76
CA GLN A 57 3.23 8.23 1.40
C GLN A 57 4.45 7.91 0.56
N PRO A 58 4.76 6.63 0.35
CA PRO A 58 5.86 6.25 -0.52
C PRO A 58 5.56 6.67 -1.96
N ARG A 59 6.62 7.04 -2.67
CA ARG A 59 6.57 7.39 -4.09
C ARG A 59 7.31 6.32 -4.87
N MET A 60 6.84 6.01 -6.05
CA MET A 60 7.50 5.11 -6.98
C MET A 60 7.73 5.84 -8.30
N THR A 61 8.96 5.78 -8.79
CA THR A 61 9.30 6.27 -10.12
C THR A 61 9.24 5.11 -11.10
N ASN A 62 8.49 5.25 -12.18
CA ASN A 62 8.46 4.24 -13.25
C ASN A 62 9.70 4.37 -14.14
N SER A 63 9.87 3.42 -15.07
CA SER A 63 10.98 3.41 -16.05
C SER A 63 11.00 4.64 -16.98
N ALA A 64 9.89 5.35 -17.11
CA ALA A 64 9.76 6.58 -17.88
C ALA A 64 10.03 7.86 -17.05
N GLY A 65 10.55 7.74 -15.81
CA GLY A 65 10.84 8.87 -14.93
C GLY A 65 9.62 9.50 -14.27
N GLN A 66 8.41 8.97 -14.49
CA GLN A 66 7.19 9.51 -13.88
C GLN A 66 7.07 9.05 -12.43
N VAL A 67 6.82 9.99 -11.53
CA VAL A 67 6.62 9.72 -10.10
C VAL A 67 5.14 9.47 -9.83
N ARG A 68 4.83 8.30 -9.25
CA ARG A 68 3.47 7.95 -8.77
C ARG A 68 3.47 7.81 -7.27
N GLY A 69 2.49 8.42 -6.61
CA GLY A 69 2.23 8.19 -5.19
C GLY A 69 1.60 6.81 -4.98
N LEU A 70 2.12 6.06 -4.03
CA LEU A 70 1.52 4.81 -3.58
C LEU A 70 0.50 5.07 -2.45
N VAL A 71 -0.27 4.05 -2.09
CA VAL A 71 -1.20 4.15 -0.95
C VAL A 71 -0.40 4.46 0.32
N GLY A 72 -0.82 5.52 1.04
CA GLY A 72 -0.15 5.95 2.26
C GLY A 72 -0.14 4.85 3.34
N ILE A 73 1.04 4.60 3.89
CA ILE A 73 1.25 3.70 5.02
C ILE A 73 0.83 4.43 6.29
N LYS A 74 -0.09 3.84 7.02
CA LYS A 74 -0.54 4.35 8.32
C LYS A 74 0.03 3.45 9.40
N ALA A 75 0.84 4.02 10.29
CA ALA A 75 1.40 3.28 11.43
C ALA A 75 0.90 3.90 12.74
N ILE A 76 0.48 3.04 13.65
CA ILE A 76 -0.02 3.42 14.97
C ILE A 76 1.16 3.43 15.94
N SER A 77 1.31 4.52 16.71
CA SER A 77 2.34 4.62 17.71
C SER A 77 2.02 3.78 18.95
N ALA A 78 3.04 3.20 19.57
CA ALA A 78 2.91 2.53 20.87
C ALA A 78 2.35 3.48 21.96
N ARG A 79 2.59 4.78 21.83
CA ARG A 79 2.05 5.81 22.75
C ARG A 79 0.52 5.78 22.86
N LEU A 80 -0.19 5.35 21.79
CA LEU A 80 -1.64 5.19 21.86
C LEU A 80 -2.03 4.15 22.93
N PHE A 81 -1.31 3.05 22.99
CA PHE A 81 -1.57 1.96 23.94
C PHE A 81 -1.16 2.32 25.36
N GLU A 82 -0.10 3.11 25.51
CA GLU A 82 0.31 3.70 26.79
C GLU A 82 -0.76 4.67 27.31
N ALA A 83 -1.26 5.55 26.46
CA ALA A 83 -2.35 6.48 26.80
C ALA A 83 -3.63 5.75 27.22
N LEU A 84 -3.91 4.59 26.61
CA LEU A 84 -5.05 3.75 26.94
C LEU A 84 -4.78 2.79 28.13
N LYS A 85 -3.56 2.79 28.70
CA LYS A 85 -3.11 1.89 29.78
C LYS A 85 -3.22 0.40 29.43
N ILE A 86 -3.02 0.05 28.16
CA ILE A 86 -3.08 -1.33 27.64
C ILE A 86 -1.78 -1.78 26.97
N ASP A 87 -0.67 -1.09 27.25
CA ASP A 87 0.67 -1.38 26.70
C ASP A 87 1.16 -2.79 27.07
N PHE A 88 0.87 -3.25 28.30
CA PHE A 88 1.19 -4.61 28.75
C PHE A 88 0.55 -5.68 27.83
N TRP A 89 -0.74 -5.51 27.51
CA TRP A 89 -1.45 -6.42 26.60
C TRP A 89 -0.87 -6.36 25.21
N LEU A 90 -0.54 -5.17 24.72
CA LEU A 90 0.09 -4.99 23.42
C LEU A 90 1.42 -5.75 23.32
N ARG A 91 2.31 -5.63 24.33
CA ARG A 91 3.61 -6.35 24.35
C ARG A 91 3.39 -7.85 24.26
N ARG A 92 2.53 -8.40 25.10
CA ARG A 92 2.21 -9.83 25.14
C ARG A 92 1.67 -10.34 23.80
N GLU A 93 0.72 -9.61 23.21
CA GLU A 93 0.13 -10.03 21.92
C GLU A 93 1.10 -9.86 20.75
N ARG A 94 1.97 -8.85 20.78
CA ARG A 94 3.05 -8.71 19.79
C ARG A 94 4.05 -9.85 19.84
N GLU A 95 4.45 -10.28 21.01
CA GLU A 95 5.32 -11.44 21.16
C GLU A 95 4.67 -12.70 20.59
N ARG A 96 3.41 -12.94 20.92
CA ARG A 96 2.64 -14.08 20.37
C ARG A 96 2.51 -14.00 18.85
N ALA A 97 2.20 -12.83 18.31
CA ALA A 97 2.09 -12.61 16.87
C ALA A 97 3.44 -12.85 16.17
N SER A 98 4.54 -12.32 16.72
CA SER A 98 5.89 -12.51 16.19
C SER A 98 6.32 -13.98 16.23
N LYS A 99 6.02 -14.72 17.32
CA LYS A 99 6.28 -16.17 17.40
C LYS A 99 5.51 -16.94 16.34
N ARG A 100 4.22 -16.64 16.14
CA ARG A 100 3.39 -17.25 15.09
C ARG A 100 3.92 -16.96 13.70
N GLN A 101 4.35 -15.71 13.43
CA GLN A 101 4.89 -15.31 12.14
C GLN A 101 6.21 -16.03 11.84
N ARG A 102 7.13 -16.12 12.81
CA ARG A 102 8.39 -16.88 12.69
C ARG A 102 8.13 -18.37 12.42
N ALA A 103 7.22 -18.98 13.18
CA ALA A 103 6.86 -20.39 12.96
C ALA A 103 6.27 -20.63 11.56
N LYS A 104 5.45 -19.69 11.05
CA LYS A 104 4.90 -19.77 9.69
C LYS A 104 5.98 -19.57 8.63
N ALA A 105 6.91 -18.63 8.81
CA ALA A 105 8.02 -18.40 7.91
C ALA A 105 8.94 -19.65 7.82
N ASN A 106 9.26 -20.26 8.95
CA ASN A 106 10.06 -21.48 9.01
C ASN A 106 9.40 -22.65 8.30
N LYS A 107 8.07 -22.81 8.40
CA LYS A 107 7.32 -23.85 7.69
C LYS A 107 7.24 -23.63 6.17
N SER A 108 7.18 -22.37 5.74
CA SER A 108 7.03 -22.04 4.31
C SER A 108 8.36 -21.91 3.57
N GLY A 109 9.50 -21.87 4.27
CA GLY A 109 10.82 -21.60 3.67
C GLY A 109 10.93 -20.21 3.01
N VAL A 110 9.88 -19.40 3.12
CA VAL A 110 9.78 -18.08 2.49
C VAL A 110 9.90 -17.01 3.57
N THR A 111 11.00 -16.27 3.55
CA THR A 111 11.07 -15.01 4.33
C THR A 111 10.00 -14.07 3.80
N GLN A 112 9.01 -13.77 4.63
CA GLN A 112 7.95 -12.84 4.27
C GLN A 112 8.57 -11.45 4.08
N ARG A 113 8.93 -11.11 2.84
CA ARG A 113 9.27 -9.73 2.49
C ARG A 113 8.03 -8.88 2.73
N SER A 114 8.17 -7.74 3.41
CA SER A 114 7.03 -6.84 3.61
C SER A 114 6.47 -6.47 2.23
N PHE A 115 5.15 -6.29 2.13
CA PHE A 115 4.48 -5.87 0.91
C PHE A 115 5.14 -4.62 0.29
N TYR A 116 5.62 -3.71 1.13
CA TYR A 116 6.32 -2.50 0.70
C TYR A 116 7.68 -2.77 0.07
N GLN A 117 8.42 -3.76 0.54
CA GLN A 117 9.67 -4.19 -0.11
C GLN A 117 9.40 -4.84 -1.48
N ARG A 118 8.28 -5.55 -1.63
CA ARG A 118 7.87 -6.09 -2.94
C ARG A 118 7.40 -5.01 -3.91
N GLN A 119 6.73 -3.95 -3.43
CA GLN A 119 6.36 -2.81 -4.29
C GLN A 119 7.58 -1.99 -4.74
N GLN A 120 8.67 -2.00 -3.98
CA GLN A 120 9.92 -1.35 -4.33
C GLN A 120 10.83 -2.23 -5.20
N ALA A 121 10.61 -3.55 -5.22
CA ALA A 121 11.30 -4.40 -6.15
C ALA A 121 10.90 -4.03 -7.59
N PRO A 122 11.86 -3.83 -8.52
CA PRO A 122 11.55 -3.60 -9.91
C PRO A 122 10.66 -4.75 -10.39
N ARG A 123 9.46 -4.43 -10.87
CA ARG A 123 8.62 -5.43 -11.52
C ARG A 123 9.46 -6.05 -12.64
N PRO A 124 9.53 -7.38 -12.75
CA PRO A 124 10.14 -7.99 -13.91
C PRO A 124 9.53 -7.29 -15.13
N ALA A 125 10.38 -6.80 -16.02
CA ALA A 125 9.94 -6.09 -17.20
C ALA A 125 8.86 -6.97 -17.87
N VAL A 126 7.61 -6.52 -17.82
CA VAL A 126 6.56 -7.13 -18.63
C VAL A 126 7.11 -6.99 -20.05
N ARG A 127 7.48 -8.10 -20.68
CA ARG A 127 7.81 -8.12 -22.11
C ARG A 127 6.63 -7.46 -22.80
N GLN A 128 6.79 -6.18 -23.12
CA GLN A 128 5.84 -5.52 -23.99
C GLN A 128 5.85 -6.38 -25.26
N PRO A 129 4.68 -6.87 -25.72
CA PRO A 129 4.63 -7.48 -27.02
C PRO A 129 5.27 -6.44 -27.96
N SER A 130 6.32 -6.84 -28.64
CA SER A 130 7.00 -5.99 -29.61
C SER A 130 5.95 -5.59 -30.66
N VAL A 131 5.30 -4.46 -30.44
CA VAL A 131 4.47 -3.85 -31.47
C VAL A 131 5.48 -3.48 -32.57
N PRO A 132 5.40 -4.09 -33.75
CA PRO A 132 6.33 -3.78 -34.81
C PRO A 132 6.26 -2.27 -35.07
N GLN A 133 7.39 -1.59 -34.89
CA GLN A 133 7.48 -0.12 -35.06
C GLN A 133 7.00 0.38 -36.41
N ASN A 134 6.80 -0.53 -37.36
CA ASN A 134 6.33 -0.24 -38.71
C ASN A 134 4.81 -0.13 -38.85
N SER A 135 4.00 -0.42 -37.84
CA SER A 135 2.54 -0.40 -37.98
C SER A 135 1.97 1.01 -38.24
N TRP A 136 2.58 2.03 -37.62
CA TRP A 136 2.15 3.43 -37.82
C TRP A 136 2.58 3.98 -39.17
N ALA A 137 3.74 3.59 -39.70
CA ALA A 137 4.18 3.97 -41.01
C ALA A 137 3.30 3.35 -42.11
N GLN A 138 2.91 2.09 -41.94
CA GLN A 138 1.99 1.40 -42.86
C GLN A 138 0.58 1.97 -42.81
N LEU A 139 0.06 2.35 -41.62
CA LEU A 139 -1.23 3.02 -41.51
C LEU A 139 -1.24 4.41 -42.13
N LYS A 140 -0.16 5.18 -42.00
CA LYS A 140 -0.02 6.48 -42.63
C LYS A 140 0.07 6.34 -44.17
N ALA A 141 0.80 5.36 -44.65
CA ALA A 141 0.90 5.10 -46.13
C ALA A 141 -0.45 4.65 -46.68
N ALA A 142 -1.19 3.81 -46.01
CA ALA A 142 -2.54 3.39 -46.43
C ALA A 142 -3.58 4.53 -46.37
N ALA A 143 -3.44 5.47 -45.45
CA ALA A 143 -4.30 6.66 -45.37
C ALA A 143 -3.98 7.66 -46.49
N ALA A 144 -2.70 7.83 -46.86
CA ALA A 144 -2.28 8.71 -47.98
C ALA A 144 -2.73 8.18 -49.34
N ALA A 145 -2.79 6.85 -49.51
CA ALA A 145 -3.23 6.21 -50.75
C ALA A 145 -4.76 6.32 -51.02
N ARG A 146 -5.55 6.77 -50.03
CA ARG A 146 -7.01 6.91 -50.15
C ARG A 146 -7.50 8.33 -50.46
N GLN A 147 -6.62 9.28 -50.74
CA GLN A 147 -7.08 10.59 -51.19
C GLN A 147 -7.57 10.52 -52.65
N PRO A 148 -8.83 10.82 -52.91
CA PRO A 148 -9.32 10.87 -54.30
C PRO A 148 -8.67 12.05 -55.02
N LEU A 149 -8.14 11.76 -56.20
CA LEU A 149 -7.71 12.79 -57.16
C LEU A 149 -8.96 13.61 -57.56
N SER A 150 -9.00 14.85 -57.09
CA SER A 150 -9.95 15.87 -57.56
C SER A 150 -9.39 16.60 -58.78
#